data_f7600cd1b83fd9433da33ee38a09d4d5
#
_entry.id   f7600cd1b83fd9433da33ee38a09d4d5
#
_cell.length_a   1.000
_cell.length_b   1.000
_cell.length_c   1.000
_cell.angle_alpha   90.00
_cell.angle_beta   90.00
_cell.angle_gamma   90.00
#
_symmetry.space_group_name_H-M   'P 1'
#
loop_
_entity.id
_entity.type
_entity.pdbx_description
1 polymer ?
#
loop_
_entity_poly.entity_id
_entity_poly.type
_entity_poly.pdbx_seq_one_letter_code
_entity_poly.pdbx_strand_id
1 'polypeptide(L)'
;MKFWLAVLSVAMVLGVNLVLAQAGGDLIKQGQEVYENNCSDCHRSNGEGLPVKFPALKGNAYVQGDAKPVISTVLNGRKGNLGQMPAWKEHLDDHQIAAAISYIRNAWGNSAPAVKPEDVTALRKN
;
A
#
# COMPACT_ATOMS: atom_id res chain seq x y z
N MET A 1 -11.44 42.04 14.39
CA MET A 1 -12.29 40.91 13.96
C MET A 1 -11.75 40.20 12.71
N LYS A 2 -11.26 40.86 11.71
CA LYS A 2 -10.75 40.22 10.47
C LYS A 2 -9.54 39.32 10.68
N PHE A 3 -8.65 39.62 11.62
CA PHE A 3 -7.44 38.82 11.90
C PHE A 3 -7.75 37.50 12.59
N TRP A 4 -8.78 37.42 13.42
CA TRP A 4 -9.15 36.18 14.13
C TRP A 4 -9.73 35.10 13.20
N LEU A 5 -10.49 35.52 12.20
CA LEU A 5 -11.05 34.59 11.22
C LEU A 5 -9.97 33.95 10.34
N ALA A 6 -8.93 34.72 9.99
CA ALA A 6 -7.80 34.20 9.20
C ALA A 6 -6.97 33.17 10.01
N VAL A 7 -6.73 33.43 11.29
CA VAL A 7 -5.99 32.53 12.18
C VAL A 7 -6.73 31.20 12.38
N LEU A 8 -8.04 31.24 12.57
CA LEU A 8 -8.86 30.05 12.72
C LEU A 8 -8.88 29.20 11.45
N SER A 9 -8.91 29.82 10.27
CA SER A 9 -8.90 29.11 8.99
C SER A 9 -7.56 28.40 8.75
N VAL A 10 -6.44 29.04 9.07
CA VAL A 10 -5.09 28.45 8.93
C VAL A 10 -4.91 27.28 9.90
N ALA A 11 -5.35 27.43 11.15
CA ALA A 11 -5.27 26.36 12.15
C ALA A 11 -6.09 25.13 11.73
N MET A 12 -7.27 25.32 11.14
CA MET A 12 -8.12 24.24 10.67
C MET A 12 -7.48 23.47 9.50
N VAL A 13 -6.87 24.18 8.55
CA VAL A 13 -6.17 23.52 7.40
C VAL A 13 -4.96 22.74 7.87
N LEU A 14 -4.16 23.28 8.78
CA LEU A 14 -2.99 22.59 9.33
C LEU A 14 -3.39 21.34 10.13
N GLY A 15 -4.46 21.42 10.91
CA GLY A 15 -4.98 20.30 11.69
C GLY A 15 -5.45 19.12 10.80
N VAL A 16 -6.14 19.40 9.72
CA VAL A 16 -6.61 18.37 8.78
C VAL A 16 -5.44 17.67 8.10
N ASN A 17 -4.42 18.41 7.65
CA ASN A 17 -3.25 17.81 7.03
C ASN A 17 -2.47 16.91 7.98
N LEU A 18 -2.34 17.29 9.25
CA LEU A 18 -1.66 16.47 10.25
C LEU A 18 -2.40 15.14 10.52
N VAL A 19 -3.72 15.18 10.65
CA VAL A 19 -4.55 13.97 10.86
C VAL A 19 -4.43 13.01 9.67
N LEU A 20 -4.47 13.52 8.44
CA LEU A 20 -4.32 12.69 7.25
C LEU A 20 -2.93 12.05 7.14
N ALA A 21 -1.88 12.77 7.51
CA ALA A 21 -0.51 12.25 7.54
C ALA A 21 -0.35 11.14 8.59
N GLN A 22 -0.95 11.27 9.78
CA GLN A 22 -0.95 10.24 10.81
C GLN A 22 -1.70 8.98 10.36
N ALA A 23 -2.89 9.12 9.77
CA ALA A 23 -3.68 8.00 9.26
C ALA A 23 -2.91 7.19 8.19
N GLY A 24 -2.19 7.87 7.28
CA GLY A 24 -1.32 7.23 6.30
C GLY A 24 -0.16 6.48 6.94
N GLY A 25 0.50 7.06 7.95
CA GLY A 25 1.59 6.44 8.69
C GLY A 25 1.16 5.19 9.47
N ASP A 26 -0.01 5.25 10.12
CA ASP A 26 -0.58 4.11 10.84
C ASP A 26 -0.94 2.96 9.89
N LEU A 27 -1.49 3.27 8.74
CA LEU A 27 -1.81 2.28 7.71
C LEU A 27 -0.55 1.56 7.20
N ILE A 28 0.52 2.28 6.93
CA ILE A 28 1.81 1.73 6.50
C ILE A 28 2.40 0.81 7.58
N LYS A 29 2.33 1.21 8.85
CA LYS A 29 2.81 0.40 9.97
C LYS A 29 2.03 -0.92 10.10
N GLN A 30 0.72 -0.88 10.01
CA GLN A 30 -0.13 -2.07 9.98
C GLN A 30 0.18 -2.94 8.76
N GLY A 31 0.47 -2.33 7.63
CA GLY A 31 0.86 -2.99 6.39
C GLY A 31 2.14 -3.79 6.51
N GLN A 32 3.09 -3.37 7.34
CA GLN A 32 4.30 -4.14 7.62
C GLN A 32 3.95 -5.52 8.20
N GLU A 33 3.07 -5.57 9.18
CA GLU A 33 2.65 -6.82 9.80
C GLU A 33 1.94 -7.73 8.80
N VAL A 34 1.02 -7.19 8.01
CA VAL A 34 0.33 -7.96 6.95
C VAL A 34 1.32 -8.51 5.93
N TYR A 35 2.29 -7.69 5.51
CA TYR A 35 3.35 -8.09 4.58
C TYR A 35 4.22 -9.23 5.13
N GLU A 36 4.71 -9.08 6.35
CA GLU A 36 5.57 -10.09 6.97
C GLU A 36 4.85 -11.44 7.13
N ASN A 37 3.57 -11.42 7.45
CA ASN A 37 2.79 -12.63 7.66
C ASN A 37 2.33 -13.32 6.36
N ASN A 38 2.25 -12.60 5.23
CA ASN A 38 1.58 -13.13 4.03
C ASN A 38 2.43 -13.05 2.75
N CYS A 39 3.39 -12.15 2.67
CA CYS A 39 4.09 -11.82 1.44
C CYS A 39 5.59 -12.12 1.50
N SER A 40 6.19 -12.01 2.68
CA SER A 40 7.65 -12.08 2.86
C SER A 40 8.26 -13.43 2.57
N ASP A 41 7.52 -14.51 2.66
CA ASP A 41 8.02 -15.85 2.33
C ASP A 41 8.50 -15.93 0.87
N CYS A 42 7.80 -15.27 -0.03
CA CYS A 42 8.18 -15.20 -1.45
C CYS A 42 8.99 -13.94 -1.77
N HIS A 43 8.51 -12.76 -1.35
CA HIS A 43 9.12 -11.49 -1.71
C HIS A 43 10.25 -11.04 -0.78
N ARG A 44 10.51 -11.78 0.30
CA ARG A 44 11.50 -11.52 1.35
C ARG A 44 11.19 -10.28 2.19
N SER A 45 11.67 -10.26 3.43
CA SER A 45 11.45 -9.12 4.35
C SER A 45 12.09 -7.82 3.86
N ASN A 46 13.16 -7.93 3.06
CA ASN A 46 13.81 -6.78 2.42
C ASN A 46 13.23 -6.41 1.05
N GLY A 47 12.19 -7.10 0.57
CA GLY A 47 11.55 -6.84 -0.71
C GLY A 47 12.35 -7.22 -1.95
N GLU A 48 13.46 -7.93 -1.80
CA GLU A 48 14.36 -8.29 -2.93
C GLU A 48 13.90 -9.52 -3.70
N GLY A 49 12.94 -10.26 -3.18
CA GLY A 49 12.43 -11.47 -3.83
C GLY A 49 13.48 -12.56 -4.01
N LEU A 50 13.29 -13.36 -5.02
CA LEU A 50 14.25 -14.36 -5.46
C LEU A 50 14.39 -14.25 -6.99
N PRO A 51 15.59 -13.98 -7.51
CA PRO A 51 15.79 -13.79 -8.95
C PRO A 51 15.14 -14.90 -9.77
N VAL A 52 14.47 -14.50 -10.86
CA VAL A 52 13.76 -15.35 -11.82
C VAL A 52 12.43 -15.91 -11.29
N LYS A 53 12.34 -16.28 -10.01
CA LYS A 53 11.17 -16.96 -9.42
C LYS A 53 10.17 -16.01 -8.78
N PHE A 54 10.65 -15.13 -7.93
CA PHE A 54 9.81 -14.13 -7.22
C PHE A 54 10.35 -12.73 -7.48
N PRO A 55 9.56 -11.83 -8.07
CA PRO A 55 10.06 -10.51 -8.43
C PRO A 55 10.40 -9.68 -7.19
N ALA A 56 11.43 -8.87 -7.31
CA ALA A 56 11.72 -7.83 -6.33
C ALA A 56 10.62 -6.79 -6.31
N LEU A 57 10.21 -6.38 -5.11
CA LEU A 57 9.28 -5.26 -4.90
C LEU A 57 10.06 -3.98 -4.60
N LYS A 58 11.25 -4.12 -4.01
CA LYS A 58 12.19 -3.04 -3.78
C LYS A 58 12.65 -2.43 -5.10
N GLY A 59 12.53 -1.11 -5.26
CA GLY A 59 12.95 -0.40 -6.47
C GLY A 59 12.10 -0.72 -7.71
N ASN A 60 10.96 -1.36 -7.55
CA ASN A 60 10.13 -1.82 -8.65
C ASN A 60 9.23 -0.68 -9.17
N ALA A 61 9.40 -0.32 -10.44
CA ALA A 61 8.63 0.75 -11.08
C ALA A 61 7.14 0.44 -11.19
N TYR A 62 6.75 -0.83 -11.37
CA TYR A 62 5.36 -1.25 -11.40
C TYR A 62 4.69 -1.03 -10.04
N VAL A 63 5.37 -1.40 -8.96
CA VAL A 63 4.89 -1.22 -7.57
C VAL A 63 4.69 0.25 -7.23
N GLN A 64 5.58 1.13 -7.71
CA GLN A 64 5.57 2.57 -7.41
C GLN A 64 4.77 3.41 -8.41
N GLY A 65 4.26 2.80 -9.46
CA GLY A 65 3.44 3.46 -10.47
C GLY A 65 1.96 3.58 -10.09
N ASP A 66 1.07 3.38 -11.06
CA ASP A 66 -0.38 3.35 -10.82
C ASP A 66 -0.74 2.24 -9.83
N ALA A 67 -1.51 2.60 -8.80
CA ALA A 67 -1.91 1.68 -7.76
C ALA A 67 -2.93 0.63 -8.24
N LYS A 68 -3.77 0.94 -9.22
CA LYS A 68 -4.84 0.04 -9.68
C LYS A 68 -4.33 -1.33 -10.15
N PRO A 69 -3.33 -1.43 -11.04
CA PRO A 69 -2.76 -2.71 -11.42
C PRO A 69 -2.15 -3.48 -10.26
N VAL A 70 -1.51 -2.79 -9.31
CA VAL A 70 -0.93 -3.40 -8.11
C VAL A 70 -2.02 -4.02 -7.23
N ILE A 71 -3.09 -3.28 -6.96
CA ILE A 71 -4.25 -3.76 -6.20
C ILE A 71 -4.86 -4.98 -6.89
N SER A 72 -5.07 -4.91 -8.19
CA SER A 72 -5.63 -6.00 -9.00
C SER A 72 -4.77 -7.26 -8.93
N THR A 73 -3.45 -7.11 -8.96
CA THR A 73 -2.49 -8.21 -8.81
C THR A 73 -2.60 -8.89 -7.44
N VAL A 74 -2.70 -8.12 -6.37
CA VAL A 74 -2.86 -8.68 -5.02
C VAL A 74 -4.22 -9.38 -4.86
N LEU A 75 -5.29 -8.76 -5.33
CA LEU A 75 -6.63 -9.34 -5.26
C LEU A 75 -6.76 -10.67 -6.02
N ASN A 76 -6.26 -10.72 -7.24
CA ASN A 76 -6.54 -11.81 -8.19
C ASN A 76 -5.35 -12.74 -8.41
N GLY A 77 -4.18 -12.42 -7.87
CA GLY A 77 -2.96 -13.14 -8.14
C GLY A 77 -2.38 -12.86 -9.53
N ARG A 78 -1.28 -13.48 -9.82
CA ARG A 78 -0.59 -13.34 -11.11
C ARG A 78 0.18 -14.61 -11.45
N LYS A 79 0.01 -15.10 -12.66
CA LYS A 79 0.80 -16.21 -13.20
C LYS A 79 2.05 -15.66 -13.88
N GLY A 80 3.21 -16.06 -13.39
CA GLY A 80 4.51 -15.80 -14.00
C GLY A 80 5.03 -17.01 -14.78
N ASN A 81 6.20 -16.87 -15.38
CA ASN A 81 6.84 -17.96 -16.15
C ASN A 81 7.30 -19.13 -15.27
N LEU A 82 7.75 -18.85 -14.06
CA LEU A 82 8.34 -19.83 -13.15
C LEU A 82 7.65 -19.92 -11.78
N GLY A 83 6.59 -19.18 -11.59
CA GLY A 83 5.84 -19.16 -10.34
C GLY A 83 4.49 -18.52 -10.48
N GLN A 84 3.66 -18.74 -9.49
CA GLN A 84 2.32 -18.14 -9.42
C GLN A 84 2.18 -17.39 -8.10
N MET A 85 1.84 -16.11 -8.17
CA MET A 85 1.38 -15.36 -7.02
C MET A 85 -0.09 -15.73 -6.75
N PRO A 86 -0.43 -16.19 -5.54
CA PRO A 86 -1.82 -16.53 -5.23
C PRO A 86 -2.70 -15.27 -5.17
N ALA A 87 -3.99 -15.46 -5.35
CA ALA A 87 -5.00 -14.42 -5.11
C ALA A 87 -5.25 -14.27 -3.61
N TRP A 88 -5.34 -13.04 -3.14
CA TRP A 88 -5.51 -12.72 -1.72
C TRP A 88 -6.91 -12.25 -1.34
N LYS A 89 -7.79 -12.05 -2.31
CA LYS A 89 -9.13 -11.50 -2.09
C LYS A 89 -10.00 -12.29 -1.11
N GLU A 90 -9.80 -13.59 -0.99
CA GLU A 90 -10.55 -14.44 -0.05
C GLU A 90 -9.88 -14.56 1.32
N HIS A 91 -8.65 -14.09 1.47
CA HIS A 91 -7.84 -14.24 2.68
C HIS A 91 -7.61 -12.94 3.43
N LEU A 92 -7.60 -11.82 2.74
CA LEU A 92 -7.35 -10.49 3.30
C LEU A 92 -8.51 -9.55 2.96
N ASP A 93 -8.89 -8.74 3.94
CA ASP A 93 -9.90 -7.69 3.75
C ASP A 93 -9.31 -6.46 3.04
N ASP A 94 -10.18 -5.50 2.70
CA ASP A 94 -9.78 -4.31 1.96
C ASP A 94 -8.77 -3.45 2.73
N HIS A 95 -8.92 -3.36 4.06
CA HIS A 95 -8.00 -2.62 4.90
C HIS A 95 -6.61 -3.28 4.94
N GLN A 96 -6.55 -4.59 5.11
CA GLN A 96 -5.31 -5.36 5.14
C GLN A 96 -4.57 -5.27 3.80
N ILE A 97 -5.26 -5.39 2.68
CA ILE A 97 -4.68 -5.26 1.34
C ILE A 97 -4.16 -3.84 1.11
N ALA A 98 -4.96 -2.82 1.43
CA ALA A 98 -4.54 -1.42 1.33
C ALA A 98 -3.31 -1.14 2.19
N ALA A 99 -3.28 -1.66 3.41
CA ALA A 99 -2.16 -1.51 4.33
C ALA A 99 -0.89 -2.17 3.79
N ALA A 100 -0.96 -3.41 3.34
CA ALA A 100 0.19 -4.14 2.78
C ALA A 100 0.75 -3.44 1.53
N ILE A 101 -0.09 -3.00 0.61
CA ILE A 101 0.34 -2.29 -0.60
C ILE A 101 0.95 -0.93 -0.23
N SER A 102 0.36 -0.20 0.71
CA SER A 102 0.91 1.07 1.19
C SER A 102 2.29 0.90 1.81
N TYR A 103 2.49 -0.17 2.59
CA TYR A 103 3.81 -0.54 3.12
C TYR A 103 4.81 -0.83 2.01
N ILE A 104 4.49 -1.69 1.07
CA ILE A 104 5.35 -2.07 -0.06
C ILE A 104 5.77 -0.84 -0.89
N ARG A 105 4.85 0.10 -1.07
CA ARG A 105 5.08 1.33 -1.84
C ARG A 105 5.94 2.36 -1.10
N ASN A 106 6.24 2.14 0.18
CA ASN A 106 7.02 3.06 1.03
C ASN A 106 8.16 2.39 1.80
N ALA A 107 8.36 1.08 1.65
CA ALA A 107 9.45 0.34 2.26
C ALA A 107 10.68 0.30 1.36
N TRP A 108 11.82 0.01 1.94
CA TRP A 108 13.10 -0.28 1.27
C TRP A 108 13.58 0.82 0.30
N GLY A 109 13.23 2.07 0.55
CA GLY A 109 13.54 3.19 -0.33
C GLY A 109 12.49 3.47 -1.41
N ASN A 110 11.44 2.66 -1.53
CA ASN A 110 10.27 2.99 -2.34
C ASN A 110 9.58 4.24 -1.79
N SER A 111 9.03 5.05 -2.68
CA SER A 111 8.29 6.26 -2.31
C SER A 111 7.15 6.49 -3.30
N ALA A 112 5.95 6.09 -2.91
CA ALA A 112 4.74 6.27 -3.70
C ALA A 112 3.53 6.48 -2.78
N PRO A 113 2.45 7.11 -3.24
CA PRO A 113 1.27 7.39 -2.43
C PRO A 113 0.68 6.12 -1.81
N ALA A 114 0.19 6.24 -0.57
CA ALA A 114 -0.54 5.18 0.10
C ALA A 114 -1.84 4.84 -0.65
N VAL A 115 -2.27 3.60 -0.53
CA VAL A 115 -3.53 3.10 -1.07
C VAL A 115 -4.59 3.12 0.03
N LYS A 116 -5.77 3.61 -0.28
CA LYS A 116 -6.90 3.63 0.66
C LYS A 116 -7.70 2.33 0.57
N PRO A 117 -8.34 1.89 1.66
CA PRO A 117 -9.24 0.73 1.62
C PRO A 117 -10.34 0.84 0.55
N GLU A 118 -10.86 2.04 0.31
CA GLU A 118 -11.89 2.30 -0.71
C GLU A 118 -11.41 2.01 -2.13
N ASP A 119 -10.13 2.21 -2.41
CA ASP A 119 -9.54 1.89 -3.71
C ASP A 119 -9.52 0.38 -3.95
N VAL A 120 -9.30 -0.39 -2.90
CA VAL A 120 -9.36 -1.86 -2.92
C VAL A 120 -10.80 -2.34 -3.11
N THR A 121 -11.74 -1.77 -2.34
CA THR A 121 -13.17 -2.08 -2.45
C THR A 121 -13.69 -1.90 -3.88
N ALA A 122 -13.31 -0.81 -4.52
CA ALA A 122 -13.72 -0.50 -5.88
C ALA A 122 -13.28 -1.57 -6.91
N LEU A 123 -12.09 -2.14 -6.73
CA LEU A 123 -11.54 -3.16 -7.63
C LEU A 123 -11.94 -4.59 -7.27
N ARG A 124 -12.29 -4.84 -5.99
CA ARG A 124 -12.77 -6.16 -5.55
C ARG A 124 -14.11 -6.55 -6.18
N LYS A 125 -14.95 -5.58 -6.50
CA LYS A 125 -16.29 -5.78 -7.02
C LYS A 125 -16.34 -6.08 -8.53
N ASN A 126 -15.23 -5.93 -9.24
CA ASN A 126 -15.14 -6.11 -10.68
C ASN A 126 -14.62 -7.51 -11.07
#